data_04ce4301308c38788fb7124071595ae0
#
_entry.id   04ce4301308c38788fb7124071595ae0
#
_cell.length_a   1.000
_cell.length_b   1.000
_cell.length_c   1.000
_cell.angle_alpha   90.00
_cell.angle_beta   90.00
_cell.angle_gamma   90.00
#
_symmetry.space_group_name_H-M   'P 1'
#
loop_
_entity.id
_entity.type
_entity.pdbx_description
1 polymer ?
#
loop_
_entity_poly.entity_id
_entity_poly.type
_entity_poly.pdbx_seq_one_letter_code
_entity_poly.pdbx_strand_id
1 'polypeptide(L)'
;MDIKLTGRMPPFDSLLAFDAVSRRLSMTSAAEELCLTQGAVSHRIKKLEEFMGVALFIRGSTQLRLTPAGLALQTEVQDIIGSMAKLKERAIAAASPETLRVGIGAALAENWLIRRLPAFNEQFPEITIELVVL
;
A
#
# COMPACT_ATOMS: atom_id res chain seq x y z
N MET A 1 -13.81 -6.77 17.63
CA MET A 1 -13.63 -8.04 16.89
C MET A 1 -12.29 -8.63 17.32
N ASP A 2 -12.34 -9.67 18.17
CA ASP A 2 -11.12 -10.32 18.65
C ASP A 2 -10.62 -11.27 17.56
N ILE A 3 -9.60 -10.84 16.83
CA ILE A 3 -8.90 -11.72 15.89
C ILE A 3 -7.91 -12.54 16.69
N LYS A 4 -8.26 -13.79 17.02
CA LYS A 4 -7.30 -14.76 17.52
C LYS A 4 -6.44 -15.23 16.34
N LEU A 5 -5.23 -14.73 16.26
CA LEU A 5 -4.21 -15.25 15.35
C LEU A 5 -3.74 -16.61 15.89
N THR A 6 -4.49 -17.66 15.53
CA THR A 6 -4.11 -19.04 15.82
C THR A 6 -3.47 -19.63 14.57
N GLY A 7 -2.15 -19.66 14.53
CA GLY A 7 -1.42 -20.27 13.43
C GLY A 7 -0.19 -19.48 12.99
N ARG A 8 0.61 -20.09 12.15
CA ARG A 8 1.76 -19.47 11.51
C ARG A 8 1.28 -18.46 10.47
N MET A 9 1.80 -17.24 10.52
CA MET A 9 1.57 -16.24 9.48
C MET A 9 2.45 -16.54 8.25
N PRO A 10 1.96 -16.29 7.02
CA PRO A 10 2.82 -16.39 5.85
C PRO A 10 3.95 -15.36 5.95
N PRO A 11 5.17 -15.68 5.51
CA PRO A 11 6.26 -14.70 5.49
C PRO A 11 5.89 -13.55 4.56
N PHE A 12 5.98 -12.30 5.06
CA PHE A 12 5.63 -11.12 4.27
C PHE A 12 6.43 -11.00 2.97
N ASP A 13 7.72 -11.34 3.01
CA ASP A 13 8.58 -11.39 1.83
C ASP A 13 8.08 -12.34 0.75
N SER A 14 7.41 -13.43 1.15
CA SER A 14 6.80 -14.38 0.21
C SER A 14 5.54 -13.80 -0.44
N LEU A 15 4.78 -12.98 0.28
CA LEU A 15 3.64 -12.25 -0.29
C LEU A 15 4.11 -11.20 -1.31
N LEU A 16 5.18 -10.46 -1.02
CA LEU A 16 5.79 -9.52 -1.97
C LEU A 16 6.29 -10.23 -3.24
N ALA A 17 6.95 -11.38 -3.09
CA ALA A 17 7.39 -12.18 -4.22
C ALA A 17 6.20 -12.68 -5.06
N PHE A 18 5.14 -13.15 -4.40
CA PHE A 18 3.92 -13.58 -5.07
C PHE A 18 3.26 -12.44 -5.84
N ASP A 19 3.12 -11.26 -5.25
CA ASP A 19 2.56 -10.09 -5.92
C ASP A 19 3.34 -9.74 -7.19
N ALA A 20 4.66 -9.60 -7.08
CA ALA A 20 5.51 -9.27 -8.22
C ALA A 20 5.43 -10.32 -9.34
N VAL A 21 5.51 -11.62 -9.00
CA VAL A 21 5.42 -12.71 -9.97
C VAL A 21 4.03 -12.79 -10.61
N SER A 22 2.97 -12.60 -9.83
CA SER A 22 1.60 -12.67 -10.33
C SER A 22 1.26 -11.54 -11.30
N ARG A 23 1.81 -10.35 -11.10
CA ARG A 23 1.66 -9.20 -12.01
C ARG A 23 2.52 -9.33 -13.27
N ARG A 24 3.74 -9.80 -13.13
CA ARG A 24 4.72 -9.89 -14.23
C ARG A 24 4.60 -11.19 -15.04
N LEU A 25 4.05 -12.23 -14.45
CA LEU A 25 4.04 -13.60 -14.98
C LEU A 25 5.43 -14.08 -15.45
N SER A 26 6.46 -13.61 -14.76
CA SER A 26 7.87 -13.87 -15.03
C SER A 26 8.68 -13.82 -13.73
N MET A 27 9.37 -14.92 -13.41
CA MET A 27 10.26 -14.98 -12.24
C MET A 27 11.43 -14.02 -12.38
N THR A 28 11.97 -13.87 -13.60
CA THR A 28 13.10 -12.98 -13.88
C THR A 28 12.71 -11.52 -13.71
N SER A 29 11.60 -11.09 -14.29
CA SER A 29 11.12 -9.71 -14.18
C SER A 29 10.73 -9.36 -12.73
N ALA A 30 10.15 -10.30 -12.00
CA ALA A 30 9.86 -10.12 -10.59
C ALA A 30 11.14 -9.99 -9.73
N ALA A 31 12.16 -10.77 -10.04
CA ALA A 31 13.46 -10.68 -9.37
C ALA A 31 14.12 -9.31 -9.60
N GLU A 32 14.08 -8.78 -10.81
CA GLU A 32 14.56 -7.44 -11.14
C GLU A 32 13.81 -6.36 -10.35
N GLU A 33 12.47 -6.42 -10.32
CA GLU A 33 11.63 -5.48 -9.57
C GLU A 33 11.96 -5.48 -8.07
N LEU A 34 12.20 -6.65 -7.50
CA LEU A 34 12.47 -6.82 -6.06
C LEU A 34 13.96 -6.70 -5.70
N CYS A 35 14.85 -6.44 -6.66
CA CYS A 35 16.30 -6.45 -6.47
C CYS A 35 16.82 -7.75 -5.86
N LEU A 36 16.30 -8.88 -6.34
CA LEU A 36 16.62 -10.23 -5.88
C LEU A 36 17.15 -11.10 -7.02
N THR A 37 17.73 -12.24 -6.67
CA THR A 37 18.00 -13.29 -7.65
C THR A 37 16.73 -14.06 -8.00
N GLN A 38 16.65 -14.63 -9.19
CA GLN A 38 15.54 -15.50 -9.61
C GLN A 38 15.37 -16.69 -8.64
N GLY A 39 16.47 -17.27 -8.17
CA GLY A 39 16.44 -18.35 -7.18
C GLY A 39 15.83 -17.94 -5.85
N ALA A 40 16.10 -16.73 -5.38
CA ALA A 40 15.50 -16.17 -4.17
C ALA A 40 13.98 -15.97 -4.33
N VAL A 41 13.53 -15.43 -5.46
CA VAL A 41 12.10 -15.29 -5.77
C VAL A 41 11.42 -16.66 -5.81
N SER A 42 12.00 -17.62 -6.53
CA SER A 42 11.47 -18.99 -6.62
C SER A 42 11.37 -19.67 -5.24
N HIS A 43 12.35 -19.46 -4.38
CA HIS A 43 12.34 -19.97 -3.01
C HIS A 43 11.23 -19.35 -2.16
N ARG A 44 11.01 -18.05 -2.27
CA ARG A 44 9.91 -17.35 -1.57
C ARG A 44 8.53 -17.81 -2.04
N ILE A 45 8.35 -18.04 -3.34
CA ILE A 45 7.12 -18.62 -3.89
C ILE A 45 6.89 -20.02 -3.34
N LYS A 46 7.90 -20.86 -3.35
CA LYS A 46 7.81 -22.21 -2.80
C LYS A 46 7.41 -22.22 -1.33
N LYS A 47 8.00 -21.36 -0.52
CA LYS A 47 7.61 -21.20 0.90
C LYS A 47 6.14 -20.80 1.06
N LEU A 48 5.63 -19.91 0.20
CA LEU A 48 4.23 -19.52 0.24
C LEU A 48 3.31 -20.69 -0.15
N GLU A 49 3.64 -21.42 -1.21
CA GLU A 49 2.89 -22.61 -1.64
C GLU A 49 2.89 -23.69 -0.55
N GLU A 50 4.02 -23.94 0.11
CA GLU A 50 4.12 -24.85 1.26
C GLU A 50 3.24 -24.39 2.44
N PHE A 51 3.23 -23.08 2.72
CA PHE A 51 2.37 -22.52 3.75
C PHE A 51 0.88 -22.65 3.42
N MET A 52 0.49 -22.36 2.17
CA MET A 52 -0.89 -22.45 1.69
C MET A 52 -1.36 -23.90 1.48
N GLY A 53 -0.43 -24.83 1.31
CA GLY A 53 -0.73 -26.24 1.02
C GLY A 53 -1.24 -26.50 -0.39
N VAL A 54 -1.15 -25.50 -1.29
CA VAL A 54 -1.59 -25.57 -2.69
C VAL A 54 -0.60 -24.85 -3.60
N ALA A 55 -0.50 -25.30 -4.85
CA ALA A 55 0.24 -24.59 -5.88
C ALA A 55 -0.49 -23.31 -6.30
N LEU A 56 0.26 -22.22 -6.41
CA LEU A 56 -0.25 -20.90 -6.82
C LEU A 56 0.08 -20.60 -8.29
N PHE A 57 1.11 -21.25 -8.82
CA PHE A 57 1.52 -21.10 -10.22
C PHE A 57 1.57 -22.45 -10.94
N ILE A 58 1.19 -22.40 -12.21
CA ILE A 58 1.37 -23.50 -13.16
C ILE A 58 2.68 -23.23 -13.90
N ARG A 59 3.64 -24.11 -13.70
CA ARG A 59 4.93 -24.08 -14.41
C ARG A 59 4.79 -24.89 -15.69
N GLY A 60 4.42 -24.21 -16.77
CA GLY A 60 4.31 -24.84 -18.09
C GLY A 60 5.60 -24.66 -18.91
N SER A 61 5.69 -25.34 -20.07
CA SER A 61 6.85 -25.30 -20.97
C SER A 61 7.09 -23.93 -21.63
N THR A 62 6.09 -23.03 -21.67
CA THR A 62 6.18 -21.77 -22.43
C THR A 62 5.80 -20.53 -21.63
N GLN A 63 4.88 -20.61 -20.67
CA GLN A 63 4.43 -19.44 -19.89
C GLN A 63 4.05 -19.82 -18.47
N LEU A 64 4.49 -18.98 -17.53
CA LEU A 64 4.03 -19.02 -16.14
C LEU A 64 2.58 -18.51 -16.07
N ARG A 65 1.70 -19.26 -15.42
CA ARG A 65 0.31 -18.88 -15.21
C ARG A 65 -0.10 -19.10 -13.75
N LEU A 66 -1.09 -18.36 -13.30
CA LEU A 66 -1.71 -18.57 -12.00
C LEU A 66 -2.63 -19.81 -12.03
N THR A 67 -2.63 -20.55 -10.93
CA THR A 67 -3.70 -21.54 -10.66
C THR A 67 -4.98 -20.82 -10.24
N PRO A 68 -6.15 -21.49 -10.17
CA PRO A 68 -7.34 -20.92 -9.56
C PRO A 68 -7.11 -20.39 -8.14
N ALA A 69 -6.31 -21.10 -7.33
CA ALA A 69 -5.90 -20.65 -5.99
C ALA A 69 -5.04 -19.39 -6.06
N GLY A 70 -4.08 -19.32 -6.99
CA GLY A 70 -3.26 -18.12 -7.23
C GLY A 70 -4.10 -16.92 -7.65
N LEU A 71 -5.08 -17.10 -8.53
CA LEU A 71 -6.01 -16.03 -8.94
C LEU A 71 -6.84 -15.51 -7.76
N ALA A 72 -7.36 -16.40 -6.93
CA ALA A 72 -8.12 -16.01 -5.73
C ALA A 72 -7.25 -15.24 -4.75
N LEU A 73 -5.99 -15.65 -4.58
CA LEU A 73 -5.06 -15.01 -3.64
C LEU A 73 -4.55 -13.65 -4.15
N GLN A 74 -4.49 -13.43 -5.45
CA GLN A 74 -3.89 -12.23 -6.05
C GLN A 74 -4.51 -10.94 -5.54
N THR A 75 -5.83 -10.83 -5.57
CA THR A 75 -6.55 -9.63 -5.11
C THR A 75 -6.33 -9.38 -3.62
N GLU A 76 -6.43 -10.43 -2.79
CA GLU A 76 -6.23 -10.34 -1.35
C GLU A 76 -4.82 -9.87 -1.00
N VAL A 77 -3.80 -10.40 -1.66
CA VAL A 77 -2.41 -10.01 -1.43
C VAL A 77 -2.17 -8.57 -1.87
N GLN A 78 -2.72 -8.14 -2.99
CA GLN A 78 -2.62 -6.75 -3.45
C GLN A 78 -3.25 -5.78 -2.45
N ASP A 79 -4.39 -6.12 -1.87
CA ASP A 79 -5.05 -5.31 -0.85
C ASP A 79 -4.21 -5.21 0.44
N ILE A 80 -3.62 -6.32 0.88
CA ILE A 80 -2.72 -6.34 2.03
C ILE A 80 -1.49 -5.45 1.80
N ILE A 81 -0.81 -5.60 0.67
CA ILE A 81 0.37 -4.81 0.31
C ILE A 81 0.00 -3.34 0.18
N GLY A 82 -1.12 -3.01 -0.48
CA GLY A 82 -1.62 -1.66 -0.61
C GLY A 82 -1.92 -1.01 0.75
N SER A 83 -2.50 -1.75 1.68
CA SER A 83 -2.74 -1.28 3.04
C SER A 83 -1.44 -1.01 3.79
N MET A 84 -0.45 -1.87 3.64
CA MET A 84 0.87 -1.67 4.25
C MET A 84 1.62 -0.49 3.66
N ALA A 85 1.55 -0.26 2.36
CA ALA A 85 2.14 0.92 1.73
C ALA A 85 1.60 2.24 2.30
N LYS A 86 0.35 2.26 2.74
CA LYS A 86 -0.30 3.43 3.33
C LYS A 86 0.00 3.65 4.82
N LEU A 87 0.64 2.69 5.50
CA LEU A 87 0.90 2.80 6.94
C LEU A 87 1.74 4.04 7.28
N LYS A 88 2.81 4.28 6.53
CA LYS A 88 3.69 5.43 6.74
C LYS A 88 2.96 6.76 6.53
N GLU A 89 2.18 6.87 5.45
CA GLU A 89 1.41 8.08 5.15
C GLU A 89 0.39 8.38 6.25
N ARG A 90 -0.32 7.34 6.71
CA ARG A 90 -1.31 7.47 7.80
C ARG A 90 -0.65 7.86 9.12
N ALA A 91 0.50 7.28 9.44
CA ALA A 91 1.23 7.61 10.66
C ALA A 91 1.75 9.06 10.63
N ILE A 92 2.27 9.51 9.50
CA ILE A 92 2.73 10.89 9.31
C ILE A 92 1.54 11.86 9.40
N ALA A 93 0.42 11.56 8.74
CA ALA A 93 -0.78 12.38 8.80
C ALA A 93 -1.33 12.51 10.23
N ALA A 94 -1.34 11.43 10.99
CA ALA A 94 -1.78 11.43 12.39
C ALA A 94 -0.83 12.18 13.34
N ALA A 95 0.48 12.21 13.03
CA ALA A 95 1.49 12.91 13.82
C ALA A 95 1.63 14.39 13.44
N SER A 96 1.16 14.78 12.26
CA SER A 96 1.20 16.16 11.77
C SER A 96 -0.06 16.89 12.23
N PRO A 97 0.03 18.17 12.62
CA PRO A 97 -1.16 19.00 12.82
C PRO A 97 -1.98 18.97 11.50
N GLU A 98 -3.29 18.87 11.62
CA GLU A 98 -4.17 18.90 10.46
C GLU A 98 -3.92 20.21 9.69
N THR A 99 -3.38 20.11 8.49
CA THR A 99 -3.15 21.27 7.63
C THR A 99 -4.24 21.33 6.57
N LEU A 100 -5.07 22.36 6.66
CA LEU A 100 -6.09 22.66 5.67
C LEU A 100 -5.51 23.59 4.60
N ARG A 101 -5.26 23.05 3.41
CA ARG A 101 -4.79 23.86 2.28
C ARG A 101 -5.97 24.44 1.52
N VAL A 102 -6.09 25.77 1.51
CA VAL A 102 -7.19 26.50 0.87
C VAL A 102 -6.67 27.32 -0.31
N GLY A 103 -7.12 26.96 -1.52
CA GLY A 103 -6.90 27.78 -2.72
C GLY A 103 -7.96 28.89 -2.81
N ILE A 104 -7.54 30.14 -2.91
CA ILE A 104 -8.44 31.28 -2.91
C ILE A 104 -7.91 32.42 -3.79
N GLY A 105 -8.80 33.10 -4.49
CA GLY A 105 -8.43 34.32 -5.23
C GLY A 105 -8.02 35.46 -4.30
N ALA A 106 -7.02 36.24 -4.71
CA ALA A 106 -6.41 37.31 -3.89
C ALA A 106 -7.45 38.28 -3.27
N ALA A 107 -8.41 38.76 -4.06
CA ALA A 107 -9.44 39.70 -3.59
C ALA A 107 -10.35 39.11 -2.48
N LEU A 108 -10.66 37.81 -2.56
CA LEU A 108 -11.46 37.13 -1.56
C LEU A 108 -10.64 36.80 -0.30
N ALA A 109 -9.38 36.50 -0.48
CA ALA A 109 -8.45 36.27 0.64
C ALA A 109 -8.33 37.53 1.49
N GLU A 110 -8.02 38.68 0.88
CA GLU A 110 -7.80 39.94 1.57
C GLU A 110 -9.05 40.52 2.21
N ASN A 111 -10.17 40.49 1.48
CA ASN A 111 -11.38 41.21 1.94
C ASN A 111 -12.27 40.36 2.85
N TRP A 112 -12.19 39.04 2.77
CA TRP A 112 -13.12 38.17 3.49
C TRP A 112 -12.44 37.17 4.42
N LEU A 113 -11.49 36.36 3.91
CA LEU A 113 -10.93 35.23 4.65
C LEU A 113 -10.03 35.67 5.80
N ILE A 114 -9.08 36.58 5.55
CA ILE A 114 -8.10 37.03 6.55
C ILE A 114 -8.78 37.57 7.81
N ARG A 115 -9.92 38.25 7.66
CA ARG A 115 -10.68 38.79 8.81
C ARG A 115 -11.34 37.71 9.67
N ARG A 116 -11.54 36.50 9.13
CA ARG A 116 -12.21 35.39 9.80
C ARG A 116 -11.26 34.34 10.36
N LEU A 117 -10.01 34.34 9.89
CA LEU A 117 -8.99 33.39 10.36
C LEU A 117 -8.76 33.43 11.89
N PRO A 118 -8.73 34.59 12.57
CA PRO A 118 -8.54 34.61 14.01
C PRO A 118 -9.64 33.84 14.76
N ALA A 119 -10.89 34.05 14.43
CA ALA A 119 -12.01 33.33 15.05
C ALA A 119 -11.97 31.83 14.76
N PHE A 120 -11.55 31.45 13.56
CA PHE A 120 -11.36 30.04 13.22
C PHE A 120 -10.22 29.39 14.04
N ASN A 121 -9.08 30.09 14.16
CA ASN A 121 -7.95 29.58 14.94
C ASN A 121 -8.24 29.49 16.45
N GLU A 122 -9.08 30.37 16.97
CA GLU A 122 -9.53 30.27 18.37
C GLU A 122 -10.43 29.05 18.59
N GLN A 123 -11.27 28.73 17.61
CA GLN A 123 -12.18 27.60 17.70
C GLN A 123 -11.52 26.25 17.39
N PHE A 124 -10.50 26.26 16.51
CA PHE A 124 -9.79 25.07 16.04
C PHE A 124 -8.27 25.28 16.08
N PRO A 125 -7.67 25.38 17.28
CA PRO A 125 -6.25 25.69 17.44
C PRO A 125 -5.31 24.58 16.90
N GLU A 126 -5.83 23.35 16.75
CA GLU A 126 -5.10 22.20 16.21
C GLU A 126 -4.97 22.22 14.68
N ILE A 127 -5.78 23.04 13.98
CA ILE A 127 -5.78 23.09 12.51
C ILE A 127 -4.86 24.20 12.03
N THR A 128 -3.88 23.85 11.21
CA THR A 128 -3.05 24.83 10.50
C THR A 128 -3.65 25.12 9.13
N ILE A 129 -3.90 26.40 8.81
CA ILE A 129 -4.39 26.78 7.48
C ILE A 129 -3.21 27.23 6.63
N GLU A 130 -3.04 26.59 5.47
CA GLU A 130 -2.13 27.01 4.40
C GLU A 130 -2.94 27.65 3.27
N LEU A 131 -2.72 28.95 3.03
CA LEU A 131 -3.39 29.67 1.97
C LEU A 131 -2.56 29.66 0.68
N VAL A 132 -3.18 29.19 -0.40
CA VAL A 132 -2.61 29.26 -1.75
C VAL A 132 -3.41 30.29 -2.53
N VAL A 133 -2.78 31.42 -2.81
CA VAL A 133 -3.41 32.49 -3.61
C VAL A 133 -3.30 32.10 -5.09
N LEU A 134 -4.45 32.07 -5.78
CA LEU A 134 -4.59 31.71 -7.19
C LEU A 134 -4.65 32.94 -8.08
#